data_ffcab449815c40e0175e6bbeeb425737
#
_entry.id   ffcab449815c40e0175e6bbeeb425737
#
_cell.length_a   1.000
_cell.length_b   1.000
_cell.length_c   1.000
_cell.angle_alpha   90.00
_cell.angle_beta   90.00
_cell.angle_gamma   90.00
#
_symmetry.space_group_name_H-M   'P 1'
#
loop_
_entity.id
_entity.type
_entity.pdbx_description
1 polymer ?
#
loop_
_entity_poly.entity_id
_entity_poly.type
_entity_poly.pdbx_seq_one_letter_code
_entity_poly.pdbx_strand_id
1 'polypeptide(L)'
;MRKTGNIYLAVMTALLAIWLLPRLWYIITAKSYSTPFTLYSCIAEDFVSLEDNSGKDFIFKDSQGREYGDSVLPFFYYRVLSSRHNAPETINGKQYTGEQIEAGNIFFSTSPKEVNIPEMNVHMLLESDPPRLELEDREYALVTRKDGVRIMEMATNRSATALEQAFNVALDSIGFRFPAVIVSGNPSTRKAYDEGYMLTDADGQLFHLKLADGKPFVESIPTGGLELKHIFITENENRASLAYLFDGGGRFYVLDSLRRVIPTDVRADVTRQSVMLVGNIL
;
A
#
# COMPACT_ATOMS: atom_id res chain seq x y z
N MET A 1 -10.31 -56.66 -19.35
CA MET A 1 -9.26 -55.87 -18.65
C MET A 1 -8.43 -54.99 -19.58
N ARG A 2 -7.87 -55.45 -20.72
CA ARG A 2 -7.02 -54.66 -21.62
C ARG A 2 -7.78 -53.47 -22.30
N LYS A 3 -9.04 -53.62 -22.68
CA LYS A 3 -9.85 -52.56 -23.28
C LYS A 3 -10.20 -51.42 -22.30
N THR A 4 -10.50 -51.77 -21.06
CA THR A 4 -10.83 -50.80 -19.99
C THR A 4 -9.63 -49.96 -19.62
N GLY A 5 -8.41 -50.56 -19.57
CA GLY A 5 -7.19 -49.84 -19.32
C GLY A 5 -6.84 -48.83 -20.42
N ASN A 6 -7.07 -49.18 -21.71
CA ASN A 6 -6.81 -48.27 -22.81
C ASN A 6 -7.80 -47.08 -22.83
N ILE A 7 -9.08 -47.30 -22.45
CA ILE A 7 -10.08 -46.22 -22.33
C ILE A 7 -9.68 -45.26 -21.19
N TYR A 8 -9.27 -45.80 -20.03
CA TYR A 8 -8.81 -45.00 -18.92
C TYR A 8 -7.58 -44.15 -19.30
N LEU A 9 -6.60 -44.77 -19.96
CA LEU A 9 -5.41 -44.06 -20.43
C LEU A 9 -5.77 -42.94 -21.42
N ALA A 10 -6.66 -43.20 -22.38
CA ALA A 10 -7.09 -42.21 -23.34
C ALA A 10 -7.81 -41.02 -22.66
N VAL A 11 -8.68 -41.30 -21.69
CA VAL A 11 -9.36 -40.23 -20.92
C VAL A 11 -8.38 -39.39 -20.13
N MET A 12 -7.43 -40.02 -19.42
CA MET A 12 -6.40 -39.29 -18.67
C MET A 12 -5.50 -38.47 -19.56
N THR A 13 -5.10 -38.98 -20.72
CA THR A 13 -4.29 -38.24 -21.71
C THR A 13 -5.08 -37.05 -22.26
N ALA A 14 -6.38 -37.21 -22.56
CA ALA A 14 -7.21 -36.12 -23.03
C ALA A 14 -7.37 -35.02 -21.97
N LEU A 15 -7.60 -35.39 -20.70
CA LEU A 15 -7.69 -34.43 -19.59
C LEU A 15 -6.37 -33.68 -19.38
N LEU A 16 -5.26 -34.41 -19.46
CA LEU A 16 -3.93 -33.80 -19.37
C LEU A 16 -3.68 -32.82 -20.53
N ALA A 17 -4.06 -33.21 -21.75
CA ALA A 17 -3.90 -32.35 -22.92
C ALA A 17 -4.76 -31.08 -22.81
N ILE A 18 -6.02 -31.18 -22.40
CA ILE A 18 -6.92 -30.03 -22.18
C ILE A 18 -6.32 -29.08 -21.13
N TRP A 19 -5.67 -29.59 -20.11
CA TRP A 19 -5.06 -28.77 -19.08
C TRP A 19 -3.72 -28.17 -19.52
N LEU A 20 -2.87 -28.94 -20.20
CA LEU A 20 -1.48 -28.57 -20.53
C LEU A 20 -1.39 -27.70 -21.80
N LEU A 21 -2.13 -28.02 -22.85
CA LEU A 21 -2.01 -27.33 -24.15
C LEU A 21 -2.31 -25.83 -24.07
N PRO A 22 -3.35 -25.33 -23.37
CA PRO A 22 -3.58 -23.89 -23.22
C PRO A 22 -2.43 -23.19 -22.47
N ARG A 23 -1.83 -23.85 -21.49
CA ARG A 23 -0.69 -23.30 -20.75
C ARG A 23 0.57 -23.21 -21.60
N LEU A 24 0.88 -24.26 -22.36
CA LEU A 24 1.99 -24.27 -23.31
C LEU A 24 1.80 -23.21 -24.40
N TRP A 25 0.57 -23.11 -24.93
CA TRP A 25 0.23 -22.07 -25.89
C TRP A 25 0.47 -20.68 -25.31
N TYR A 26 -0.01 -20.43 -24.10
CA TYR A 26 0.18 -19.16 -23.40
C TYR A 26 1.67 -18.85 -23.20
N ILE A 27 2.47 -19.82 -22.75
CA ILE A 27 3.92 -19.64 -22.54
C ILE A 27 4.63 -19.30 -23.86
N ILE A 28 4.24 -19.97 -24.96
CA ILE A 28 4.88 -19.76 -26.27
C ILE A 28 4.43 -18.46 -26.94
N THR A 29 3.18 -18.06 -26.73
CA THR A 29 2.59 -16.90 -27.40
C THR A 29 2.55 -15.63 -26.57
N ALA A 30 2.69 -15.74 -25.24
CA ALA A 30 2.71 -14.58 -24.37
C ALA A 30 3.92 -13.70 -24.69
N LYS A 31 3.65 -12.52 -25.25
CA LYS A 31 4.65 -11.49 -25.40
C LYS A 31 4.88 -10.84 -24.05
N SER A 32 6.13 -10.74 -23.63
CA SER A 32 6.49 -9.89 -22.49
C SER A 32 6.08 -8.45 -22.81
N TYR A 33 5.10 -7.94 -22.09
CA TYR A 33 4.73 -6.54 -22.18
C TYR A 33 5.60 -5.77 -21.20
N SER A 34 6.54 -5.00 -21.71
CA SER A 34 7.34 -4.08 -20.92
C SER A 34 6.74 -2.68 -21.06
N THR A 35 6.21 -2.15 -19.99
CA THR A 35 5.88 -0.72 -19.92
C THR A 35 7.17 0.05 -19.68
N PRO A 36 7.42 1.16 -20.38
CA PRO A 36 8.55 2.01 -20.07
C PRO A 36 8.39 2.57 -18.65
N PHE A 37 9.50 2.64 -17.92
CA PHE A 37 9.52 3.31 -16.63
C PHE A 37 9.37 4.81 -16.87
N THR A 38 8.23 5.38 -16.47
CA THR A 38 7.87 6.77 -16.76
C THR A 38 7.51 7.48 -15.46
N LEU A 39 8.10 8.65 -15.22
CA LEU A 39 7.82 9.51 -14.08
C LEU A 39 7.64 10.95 -14.53
N TYR A 40 6.86 11.73 -13.77
CA TYR A 40 6.78 13.18 -13.97
C TYR A 40 8.05 13.84 -13.44
N SER A 41 8.62 14.72 -14.25
CA SER A 41 9.78 15.54 -13.89
C SER A 41 9.36 16.99 -13.67
N CYS A 42 9.63 17.53 -12.48
CA CYS A 42 9.45 18.95 -12.22
C CYS A 42 10.47 19.85 -12.95
N ILE A 43 11.56 19.27 -13.45
CA ILE A 43 12.58 20.01 -14.23
C ILE A 43 12.18 20.10 -15.70
N ALA A 44 11.72 18.98 -16.28
CA ALA A 44 11.20 18.97 -17.64
C ALA A 44 9.78 19.51 -17.75
N GLU A 45 9.06 19.62 -16.63
CA GLU A 45 7.62 19.92 -16.53
C GLU A 45 6.76 18.99 -17.41
N ASP A 46 7.22 17.74 -17.57
CA ASP A 46 6.59 16.72 -18.41
C ASP A 46 6.89 15.31 -17.86
N PHE A 47 6.20 14.31 -18.42
CA PHE A 47 6.51 12.92 -18.17
C PHE A 47 7.75 12.50 -18.97
N VAL A 48 8.70 11.91 -18.27
CA VAL A 48 9.93 11.38 -18.89
C VAL A 48 9.98 9.86 -18.72
N SER A 49 10.30 9.18 -19.81
CA SER A 49 10.41 7.71 -19.87
C SER A 49 11.87 7.29 -20.00
N LEU A 50 12.25 6.27 -19.24
CA LEU A 50 13.58 5.66 -19.36
C LEU A 50 13.65 4.87 -20.67
N GLU A 51 14.51 5.30 -21.59
CA GLU A 51 14.72 4.66 -22.90
C GLU A 51 15.86 3.64 -22.87
N ASP A 52 16.96 3.99 -22.22
CA ASP A 52 18.15 3.13 -22.15
C ASP A 52 18.79 3.18 -20.76
N ASN A 53 19.16 2.01 -20.26
CA ASN A 53 19.93 1.82 -19.04
C ASN A 53 21.13 0.89 -19.24
N SER A 54 21.48 0.58 -20.48
CA SER A 54 22.58 -0.33 -20.83
C SER A 54 23.96 0.28 -20.65
N GLY A 55 24.02 1.60 -20.52
CA GLY A 55 25.25 2.36 -20.31
C GLY A 55 25.51 2.70 -18.84
N LYS A 56 26.48 3.60 -18.62
CA LYS A 56 26.78 4.16 -17.30
C LYS A 56 25.79 5.25 -16.88
N ASP A 57 25.10 5.85 -17.83
CA ASP A 57 24.18 6.96 -17.63
C ASP A 57 22.78 6.58 -18.11
N PHE A 58 21.79 7.06 -17.40
CA PHE A 58 20.39 6.89 -17.79
C PHE A 58 20.02 7.94 -18.86
N ILE A 59 19.29 7.51 -19.88
CA ILE A 59 18.75 8.40 -20.91
C ILE A 59 17.23 8.39 -20.79
N PHE A 60 16.68 9.56 -20.54
CA PHE A 60 15.26 9.79 -20.45
C PHE A 60 14.77 10.58 -21.65
N LYS A 61 13.55 10.27 -22.10
CA LYS A 61 12.85 11.06 -23.13
C LYS A 61 11.52 11.56 -22.63
N ASP A 62 11.22 12.81 -22.93
CA ASP A 62 9.91 13.39 -22.67
C ASP A 62 8.88 13.02 -23.76
N SER A 63 7.65 13.54 -23.62
CA SER A 63 6.56 13.32 -24.57
C SER A 63 6.85 13.88 -25.98
N GLN A 64 7.81 14.80 -26.10
CA GLN A 64 8.24 15.40 -27.36
C GLN A 64 9.51 14.74 -27.95
N GLY A 65 10.05 13.72 -27.25
CA GLY A 65 11.25 13.00 -27.69
C GLY A 65 12.57 13.72 -27.39
N ARG A 66 12.57 14.76 -26.54
CA ARG A 66 13.80 15.42 -26.08
C ARG A 66 14.51 14.51 -25.09
N GLU A 67 15.83 14.42 -25.21
CA GLU A 67 16.67 13.57 -24.38
C GLU A 67 17.20 14.33 -23.15
N TYR A 68 17.20 13.65 -22.01
CA TYR A 68 17.69 14.16 -20.75
C TYR A 68 18.58 13.11 -20.08
N GLY A 69 19.55 13.60 -19.29
CA GLY A 69 20.31 12.76 -18.38
C GLY A 69 19.60 12.46 -17.08
N ASP A 70 20.29 11.77 -16.16
CA ASP A 70 19.77 11.35 -14.86
C ASP A 70 19.36 12.51 -13.93
N SER A 71 19.92 13.72 -14.13
CA SER A 71 19.56 14.92 -13.36
C SER A 71 18.12 15.40 -13.56
N VAL A 72 17.41 14.92 -14.59
CA VAL A 72 16.00 15.28 -14.84
C VAL A 72 15.05 14.78 -13.76
N LEU A 73 15.45 13.77 -12.98
CA LEU A 73 14.70 13.23 -11.86
C LEU A 73 15.52 13.29 -10.56
N PRO A 74 15.86 14.49 -10.07
CA PRO A 74 16.86 14.67 -9.01
C PRO A 74 16.48 13.98 -7.69
N PHE A 75 15.22 13.98 -7.30
CA PHE A 75 14.79 13.34 -6.05
C PHE A 75 14.81 11.82 -6.13
N PHE A 76 14.39 11.28 -7.25
CA PHE A 76 14.35 9.83 -7.44
C PHE A 76 15.73 9.20 -7.49
N TYR A 77 16.67 9.86 -8.15
CA TYR A 77 18.05 9.40 -8.30
C TYR A 77 19.03 10.06 -7.32
N TYR A 78 18.54 10.72 -6.29
CA TYR A 78 19.38 11.45 -5.34
C TYR A 78 20.59 10.63 -4.87
N ARG A 79 20.43 9.36 -4.48
CA ARG A 79 21.53 8.49 -4.07
C ARG A 79 22.59 8.32 -5.16
N VAL A 80 22.13 8.09 -6.40
CA VAL A 80 23.03 7.88 -7.54
C VAL A 80 23.72 9.18 -7.90
N LEU A 81 23.00 10.29 -7.98
CA LEU A 81 23.55 11.62 -8.26
C LEU A 81 24.53 12.05 -7.18
N SER A 82 24.19 11.87 -5.92
CA SER A 82 25.04 12.21 -4.79
C SER A 82 26.33 11.39 -4.77
N SER A 83 26.27 10.08 -5.02
CA SER A 83 27.45 9.21 -5.10
C SER A 83 28.40 9.56 -6.27
N ARG A 84 27.87 10.17 -7.32
CA ARG A 84 28.62 10.63 -8.50
C ARG A 84 29.05 12.09 -8.41
N HIS A 85 28.75 12.79 -7.30
CA HIS A 85 28.96 14.23 -7.13
C HIS A 85 28.23 15.11 -8.18
N ASN A 86 27.11 14.61 -8.71
CA ASN A 86 26.29 15.27 -9.73
C ASN A 86 24.94 15.76 -9.19
N ALA A 87 24.72 15.69 -7.87
CA ALA A 87 23.48 16.20 -7.30
C ALA A 87 23.39 17.72 -7.53
N PRO A 88 22.25 18.23 -7.99
CA PRO A 88 22.09 19.66 -8.23
C PRO A 88 22.15 20.43 -6.89
N GLU A 89 22.80 21.58 -6.90
CA GLU A 89 22.88 22.45 -5.70
C GLU A 89 21.52 23.02 -5.32
N THR A 90 20.67 23.24 -6.32
CA THR A 90 19.33 23.78 -6.13
C THR A 90 18.34 23.07 -7.07
N ILE A 91 17.10 22.90 -6.60
CA ILE A 91 16.00 22.34 -7.41
C ILE A 91 14.89 23.36 -7.39
N ASN A 92 14.46 23.84 -8.57
CA ASN A 92 13.49 24.93 -8.71
C ASN A 92 13.87 26.16 -7.89
N GLY A 93 15.17 26.52 -7.85
CA GLY A 93 15.69 27.69 -7.13
C GLY A 93 15.75 27.54 -5.60
N LYS A 94 15.46 26.37 -5.05
CA LYS A 94 15.46 26.09 -3.62
C LYS A 94 16.50 25.02 -3.28
N GLN A 95 17.23 25.24 -2.19
CA GLN A 95 18.17 24.25 -1.64
C GLN A 95 17.44 23.28 -0.72
N TYR A 96 17.84 22.00 -0.77
CA TYR A 96 17.37 20.95 0.10
C TYR A 96 18.51 20.19 0.72
N THR A 97 18.39 19.82 2.00
CA THR A 97 19.32 18.89 2.64
C THR A 97 19.01 17.45 2.21
N GLY A 98 20.01 16.55 2.36
CA GLY A 98 19.79 15.12 2.12
C GLY A 98 18.65 14.54 2.94
N GLU A 99 18.56 14.92 4.22
CA GLU A 99 17.49 14.50 5.13
C GLU A 99 16.10 14.97 4.65
N GLN A 100 15.99 16.21 4.19
CA GLN A 100 14.73 16.71 3.63
C GLN A 100 14.30 15.94 2.38
N ILE A 101 15.28 15.60 1.52
CA ILE A 101 14.99 14.81 0.31
C ILE A 101 14.57 13.39 0.68
N GLU A 102 15.23 12.76 1.63
CA GLU A 102 14.87 11.41 2.09
C GLU A 102 13.52 11.38 2.77
N ALA A 103 13.24 12.30 3.66
CA ALA A 103 11.94 12.43 4.32
C ALA A 103 10.81 12.71 3.33
N GLY A 104 11.08 13.45 2.25
CA GLY A 104 10.12 13.75 1.18
C GLY A 104 9.78 12.57 0.29
N ASN A 105 10.53 11.48 0.33
CA ASN A 105 10.29 10.31 -0.52
C ASN A 105 8.98 9.61 -0.17
N ILE A 106 8.30 9.19 -1.23
CA ILE A 106 7.12 8.34 -1.18
C ILE A 106 7.47 7.03 -1.89
N PHE A 107 7.27 5.94 -1.19
CA PHE A 107 7.36 4.62 -1.78
C PHE A 107 6.19 3.76 -1.27
N PHE A 108 5.40 3.27 -2.19
CA PHE A 108 4.34 2.30 -1.90
C PHE A 108 4.34 1.23 -2.99
N SER A 109 4.20 -0.01 -2.59
CA SER A 109 3.97 -1.10 -3.53
C SER A 109 2.98 -2.10 -2.94
N THR A 110 2.16 -2.67 -3.82
CA THR A 110 1.30 -3.80 -3.48
C THR A 110 1.21 -4.76 -4.66
N SER A 111 0.90 -6.01 -4.36
CA SER A 111 0.81 -7.08 -5.36
C SER A 111 -0.44 -7.94 -5.12
N PRO A 112 -0.94 -8.64 -6.17
CA PRO A 112 -2.06 -9.56 -6.01
C PRO A 112 -1.84 -10.65 -4.95
N LYS A 113 -0.60 -11.01 -4.67
CA LYS A 113 -0.26 -11.97 -3.63
C LYS A 113 -0.54 -11.44 -2.23
N GLU A 114 -0.34 -10.14 -2.02
CA GLU A 114 -0.57 -9.47 -0.74
C GLU A 114 -2.04 -9.16 -0.52
N VAL A 115 -2.73 -8.78 -1.59
CA VAL A 115 -4.15 -8.37 -1.53
C VAL A 115 -5.10 -9.56 -1.44
N ASN A 116 -4.78 -10.69 -2.10
CA ASN A 116 -5.64 -11.88 -2.12
C ASN A 116 -5.35 -12.85 -0.94
N ILE A 117 -4.77 -12.37 0.14
CA ILE A 117 -4.61 -13.16 1.38
C ILE A 117 -5.95 -13.17 2.12
N PRO A 118 -6.35 -14.31 2.70
CA PRO A 118 -7.52 -14.34 3.58
C PRO A 118 -7.36 -13.34 4.73
N GLU A 119 -8.40 -12.59 5.00
CA GLU A 119 -8.42 -11.63 6.09
C GLU A 119 -8.21 -12.34 7.43
N MET A 120 -7.34 -11.77 8.25
CA MET A 120 -7.14 -12.20 9.63
C MET A 120 -7.93 -11.27 10.54
N ASN A 121 -8.52 -11.85 11.59
CA ASN A 121 -9.26 -11.08 12.59
C ASN A 121 -8.39 -10.63 13.76
N VAL A 122 -7.10 -10.90 13.72
CA VAL A 122 -6.16 -10.60 14.81
C VAL A 122 -5.09 -9.66 14.27
N HIS A 123 -4.98 -8.50 14.88
CA HIS A 123 -4.11 -7.42 14.48
C HIS A 123 -3.27 -6.96 15.67
N MET A 124 -2.04 -6.58 15.44
CA MET A 124 -1.18 -6.04 16.50
C MET A 124 -1.59 -4.60 16.80
N LEU A 125 -1.95 -4.32 18.04
CA LEU A 125 -2.25 -2.98 18.47
C LEU A 125 -1.02 -2.38 19.16
N LEU A 126 -0.42 -1.39 18.50
CA LEU A 126 0.76 -0.70 18.95
C LEU A 126 0.36 0.59 19.69
N GLU A 127 1.22 1.06 20.59
CA GLU A 127 1.10 2.41 21.14
C GLU A 127 1.61 3.41 20.11
N SER A 128 0.75 4.32 19.67
CA SER A 128 1.04 5.30 18.62
C SER A 128 1.57 6.64 19.15
N ASP A 129 1.39 6.93 20.44
CA ASP A 129 1.82 8.17 21.08
C ASP A 129 2.32 7.95 22.53
N PRO A 130 3.57 8.30 22.85
CA PRO A 130 4.60 8.78 21.93
C PRO A 130 5.01 7.72 20.93
N PRO A 131 5.43 8.12 19.72
CA PRO A 131 5.83 7.18 18.70
C PRO A 131 7.04 6.38 19.18
N ARG A 132 6.81 5.13 19.52
CA ARG A 132 7.87 4.21 19.91
C ARG A 132 8.50 3.63 18.66
N LEU A 133 9.69 4.08 18.32
CA LEU A 133 10.50 3.48 17.26
C LEU A 133 11.16 2.16 17.72
N GLU A 134 11.29 1.96 19.03
CA GLU A 134 11.84 0.76 19.66
C GLU A 134 10.71 -0.06 20.28
N LEU A 135 10.06 -0.87 19.46
CA LEU A 135 9.02 -1.80 19.91
C LEU A 135 9.69 -3.10 20.34
N GLU A 136 10.17 -3.16 21.55
CA GLU A 136 10.71 -4.39 22.12
C GLU A 136 9.59 -5.37 22.44
N ASP A 137 8.44 -4.90 22.96
CA ASP A 137 7.31 -5.74 23.32
C ASP A 137 5.99 -5.19 22.78
N ARG A 138 5.26 -6.04 22.06
CA ARG A 138 3.90 -5.80 21.62
C ARG A 138 2.97 -6.11 22.76
N GLU A 139 2.40 -5.07 23.35
CA GLU A 139 1.56 -5.25 24.55
C GLU A 139 0.22 -5.87 24.20
N TYR A 140 -0.40 -5.45 23.09
CA TYR A 140 -1.79 -5.79 22.79
C TYR A 140 -1.99 -6.33 21.37
N ALA A 141 -3.03 -7.16 21.23
CA ALA A 141 -3.62 -7.53 19.96
C ALA A 141 -5.09 -7.08 19.91
N LEU A 142 -5.46 -6.46 18.79
CA LEU A 142 -6.83 -6.12 18.42
C LEU A 142 -7.46 -7.31 17.71
N VAL A 143 -8.56 -7.83 18.20
CA VAL A 143 -9.33 -8.90 17.57
C VAL A 143 -10.69 -8.38 17.16
N THR A 144 -10.96 -8.32 15.87
CA THR A 144 -12.27 -7.90 15.35
C THR A 144 -13.29 -9.03 15.45
N ARG A 145 -14.52 -8.68 15.85
CA ARG A 145 -15.64 -9.59 16.02
C ARG A 145 -16.89 -9.09 15.31
N LYS A 146 -17.93 -9.91 15.30
CA LYS A 146 -19.22 -9.55 14.68
C LYS A 146 -19.95 -8.43 15.40
N ASP A 147 -19.69 -8.26 16.68
CA ASP A 147 -20.42 -7.37 17.60
C ASP A 147 -19.53 -6.44 18.42
N GLY A 148 -18.23 -6.38 18.10
CA GLY A 148 -17.29 -5.55 18.83
C GLY A 148 -15.85 -5.85 18.50
N VAL A 149 -14.95 -5.22 19.24
CA VAL A 149 -13.52 -5.56 19.25
C VAL A 149 -13.15 -6.19 20.59
N ARG A 150 -12.18 -7.09 20.60
CA ARG A 150 -11.52 -7.59 21.78
C ARG A 150 -10.09 -7.10 21.80
N ILE A 151 -9.60 -6.69 22.95
CA ILE A 151 -8.20 -6.36 23.16
C ILE A 151 -7.56 -7.44 24.03
N MET A 152 -6.54 -8.09 23.47
CA MET A 152 -5.82 -9.17 24.12
C MET A 152 -4.44 -8.68 24.56
N GLU A 153 -4.09 -8.94 25.80
CA GLU A 153 -2.75 -8.75 26.31
C GLU A 153 -1.84 -9.87 25.82
N MET A 154 -0.81 -9.55 25.07
CA MET A 154 0.02 -10.56 24.37
C MET A 154 0.82 -11.42 25.36
N ALA A 155 1.34 -10.82 26.42
CA ALA A 155 2.14 -11.52 27.42
C ALA A 155 1.38 -12.59 28.18
N THR A 156 0.10 -12.36 28.49
CA THR A 156 -0.71 -13.25 29.33
C THR A 156 -1.76 -14.03 28.54
N ASN A 157 -2.00 -13.65 27.28
CA ASN A 157 -3.08 -14.15 26.43
C ASN A 157 -4.47 -13.98 27.08
N ARG A 158 -4.66 -12.90 27.84
CA ARG A 158 -5.91 -12.57 28.52
C ARG A 158 -6.51 -11.30 27.90
N SER A 159 -7.82 -11.13 28.08
CA SER A 159 -8.49 -9.90 27.68
C SER A 159 -8.05 -8.73 28.57
N ALA A 160 -7.63 -7.62 27.95
CA ALA A 160 -7.40 -6.34 28.59
C ALA A 160 -8.75 -5.62 28.76
N THR A 161 -9.59 -6.12 29.66
CA THR A 161 -11.03 -5.81 29.76
C THR A 161 -11.32 -4.31 29.83
N ALA A 162 -10.54 -3.54 30.56
CA ALA A 162 -10.74 -2.09 30.67
C ALA A 162 -10.51 -1.37 29.34
N LEU A 163 -9.43 -1.73 28.63
CA LEU A 163 -9.09 -1.17 27.32
C LEU A 163 -10.07 -1.64 26.25
N GLU A 164 -10.46 -2.91 26.26
CA GLU A 164 -11.50 -3.48 25.38
C GLU A 164 -12.81 -2.71 25.51
N GLN A 165 -13.27 -2.48 26.74
CA GLN A 165 -14.49 -1.71 27.01
C GLN A 165 -14.34 -0.27 26.50
N ALA A 166 -13.20 0.37 26.74
CA ALA A 166 -12.94 1.73 26.27
C ALA A 166 -13.00 1.84 24.74
N PHE A 167 -12.41 0.90 24.00
CA PHE A 167 -12.49 0.86 22.53
C PHE A 167 -13.92 0.66 22.02
N ASN A 168 -14.68 -0.28 22.60
CA ASN A 168 -16.05 -0.54 22.19
C ASN A 168 -16.96 0.68 22.45
N VAL A 169 -16.81 1.34 23.61
CA VAL A 169 -17.55 2.57 23.93
C VAL A 169 -17.17 3.70 22.96
N ALA A 170 -15.89 3.85 22.65
CA ALA A 170 -15.43 4.88 21.73
C ALA A 170 -15.98 4.65 20.30
N LEU A 171 -15.96 3.42 19.80
CA LEU A 171 -16.51 3.05 18.49
C LEU A 171 -18.03 3.26 18.42
N ASP A 172 -18.76 2.85 19.46
CA ASP A 172 -20.21 3.06 19.56
C ASP A 172 -20.57 4.56 19.58
N SER A 173 -19.79 5.37 20.30
CA SER A 173 -20.03 6.82 20.43
C SER A 173 -19.93 7.59 19.11
N ILE A 174 -19.16 7.08 18.13
CA ILE A 174 -19.02 7.67 16.79
C ILE A 174 -19.88 6.97 15.74
N GLY A 175 -20.73 6.03 16.16
CA GLY A 175 -21.69 5.33 15.32
C GLY A 175 -21.12 4.22 14.44
N PHE A 176 -19.99 3.60 14.84
CA PHE A 176 -19.41 2.45 14.14
C PHE A 176 -20.37 1.25 14.18
N ARG A 177 -20.67 0.68 13.04
CA ARG A 177 -21.58 -0.48 12.91
C ARG A 177 -20.80 -1.75 12.62
N PHE A 178 -20.75 -2.64 13.58
CA PHE A 178 -20.11 -3.94 13.42
C PHE A 178 -20.84 -4.86 12.43
N PRO A 179 -20.13 -5.82 11.76
CA PRO A 179 -18.69 -6.08 11.89
C PRO A 179 -17.84 -5.06 11.13
N ALA A 180 -16.55 -4.95 11.50
CA ALA A 180 -15.57 -4.35 10.62
C ALA A 180 -15.43 -5.22 9.35
N VAL A 181 -15.50 -4.58 8.17
CA VAL A 181 -15.46 -5.28 6.86
C VAL A 181 -14.06 -5.27 6.29
N ILE A 182 -13.39 -4.12 6.31
CA ILE A 182 -11.99 -3.98 5.91
C ILE A 182 -11.21 -3.52 7.14
N VAL A 183 -10.06 -4.12 7.38
CA VAL A 183 -9.13 -3.68 8.42
C VAL A 183 -7.75 -3.57 7.79
N SER A 184 -7.24 -2.37 7.68
CA SER A 184 -5.92 -2.08 7.12
C SER A 184 -5.02 -1.45 8.17
N GLY A 185 -3.86 -2.01 8.36
CA GLY A 185 -2.80 -1.50 9.23
C GLY A 185 -1.44 -1.98 8.75
N ASN A 186 -0.40 -1.39 9.29
CA ASN A 186 0.97 -1.81 9.01
C ASN A 186 1.60 -2.39 10.28
N PRO A 187 1.62 -3.72 10.44
CA PRO A 187 2.14 -4.37 11.64
C PRO A 187 3.68 -4.34 11.75
N SER A 188 4.37 -3.70 10.78
CA SER A 188 5.82 -3.58 10.80
C SER A 188 6.29 -2.65 11.91
N THR A 189 7.40 -3.00 12.54
CA THR A 189 8.13 -2.13 13.46
C THR A 189 9.14 -1.22 12.75
N ARG A 190 9.37 -1.45 11.44
CA ARG A 190 10.29 -0.67 10.60
C ARG A 190 9.56 0.47 9.92
N LYS A 191 9.04 1.40 10.71
CA LYS A 191 8.27 2.56 10.24
C LYS A 191 8.63 3.78 11.09
N ALA A 192 8.46 4.97 10.52
CA ALA A 192 8.82 6.20 11.20
C ALA A 192 7.91 6.50 12.40
N TYR A 193 6.63 6.07 12.31
CA TYR A 193 5.61 6.23 13.36
C TYR A 193 4.50 5.22 13.14
N ASP A 194 3.64 5.03 14.14
CA ASP A 194 2.43 4.20 14.03
C ASP A 194 1.19 5.07 13.84
N GLU A 195 0.38 4.76 12.84
CA GLU A 195 -0.90 5.40 12.57
C GLU A 195 -2.09 4.46 12.84
N GLY A 196 -1.82 3.30 13.44
CA GLY A 196 -2.86 2.34 13.84
C GLY A 196 -3.53 1.66 12.66
N TYR A 197 -4.87 1.77 12.59
CA TYR A 197 -5.70 1.05 11.62
C TYR A 197 -6.73 1.95 10.96
N MET A 198 -6.94 1.74 9.67
CA MET A 198 -8.11 2.19 8.94
C MET A 198 -9.09 1.04 8.81
N LEU A 199 -10.34 1.27 9.19
CA LEU A 199 -11.40 0.25 9.16
C LEU A 199 -12.61 0.75 8.38
N THR A 200 -13.30 -0.14 7.70
CA THR A 200 -14.69 0.13 7.28
C THR A 200 -15.65 -0.66 8.15
N ASP A 201 -16.76 -0.03 8.46
CA ASP A 201 -17.87 -0.67 9.16
C ASP A 201 -18.79 -1.46 8.21
N ALA A 202 -19.87 -2.04 8.73
CA ALA A 202 -20.85 -2.80 7.95
C ALA A 202 -21.59 -1.97 6.89
N ASP A 203 -21.66 -0.66 7.04
CA ASP A 203 -22.26 0.26 6.08
C ASP A 203 -21.23 0.83 5.08
N GLY A 204 -19.95 0.43 5.19
CA GLY A 204 -18.85 0.89 4.33
C GLY A 204 -18.31 2.28 4.71
N GLN A 205 -18.66 2.82 5.88
CA GLN A 205 -18.08 4.06 6.37
C GLN A 205 -16.64 3.84 6.82
N LEU A 206 -15.76 4.79 6.55
CA LEU A 206 -14.35 4.72 6.91
C LEU A 206 -14.09 5.31 8.28
N PHE A 207 -13.32 4.60 9.08
CA PHE A 207 -12.89 5.01 10.42
C PHE A 207 -11.39 4.83 10.60
N HIS A 208 -10.82 5.69 11.41
CA HIS A 208 -9.44 5.60 11.87
C HIS A 208 -9.42 5.18 13.34
N LEU A 209 -8.61 4.20 13.70
CA LEU A 209 -8.48 3.65 15.03
C LEU A 209 -7.01 3.48 15.40
N LYS A 210 -6.61 3.97 16.58
CA LYS A 210 -5.30 3.70 17.16
C LYS A 210 -5.33 3.73 18.68
N LEU A 211 -4.30 3.19 19.30
CA LEU A 211 -4.00 3.36 20.71
C LEU A 211 -3.03 4.53 20.86
N ALA A 212 -3.41 5.57 21.59
CA ALA A 212 -2.60 6.76 21.78
C ALA A 212 -2.60 7.18 23.25
N ASP A 213 -1.45 7.28 23.88
CA ASP A 213 -1.28 7.58 25.31
C ASP A 213 -2.11 6.63 26.20
N GLY A 214 -2.06 5.32 25.87
CA GLY A 214 -2.79 4.27 26.58
C GLY A 214 -4.32 4.34 26.44
N LYS A 215 -4.86 5.15 25.53
CA LYS A 215 -6.30 5.36 25.32
C LYS A 215 -6.70 5.09 23.87
N PRO A 216 -7.95 4.66 23.64
CA PRO A 216 -8.46 4.54 22.28
C PRO A 216 -8.62 5.92 21.65
N PHE A 217 -8.04 6.08 20.46
CA PHE A 217 -8.37 7.14 19.54
C PHE A 217 -9.19 6.56 18.40
N VAL A 218 -10.37 7.12 18.13
CA VAL A 218 -11.23 6.74 17.01
C VAL A 218 -11.85 7.97 16.38
N GLU A 219 -11.86 8.02 15.06
CA GLU A 219 -12.53 9.08 14.31
C GLU A 219 -13.21 8.53 13.07
N SER A 220 -14.32 9.14 12.65
CA SER A 220 -14.99 8.85 11.38
C SER A 220 -14.39 9.74 10.27
N ILE A 221 -14.07 9.13 9.13
CA ILE A 221 -13.51 9.84 7.97
C ILE A 221 -14.57 9.89 6.86
N PRO A 222 -15.06 11.07 6.47
CA PRO A 222 -16.05 11.19 5.42
C PRO A 222 -15.46 10.84 4.06
N THR A 223 -16.01 9.83 3.40
CA THR A 223 -15.58 9.38 2.07
C THR A 223 -16.49 9.83 0.93
N GLY A 224 -17.55 10.59 1.24
CA GLY A 224 -18.52 11.03 0.24
C GLY A 224 -19.33 9.88 -0.38
N GLY A 225 -19.46 8.76 0.31
CA GLY A 225 -20.21 7.59 -0.16
C GLY A 225 -19.43 6.68 -1.11
N LEU A 226 -18.10 6.73 -1.10
CA LEU A 226 -17.27 5.81 -1.87
C LEU A 226 -17.38 4.38 -1.35
N GLU A 227 -17.63 3.44 -2.25
CA GLU A 227 -17.56 2.01 -1.96
C GLU A 227 -16.09 1.55 -1.97
N LEU A 228 -15.43 1.62 -0.81
CA LEU A 228 -14.04 1.22 -0.66
C LEU A 228 -13.90 -0.31 -0.76
N LYS A 229 -12.87 -0.78 -1.47
CA LYS A 229 -12.53 -2.21 -1.59
C LYS A 229 -11.18 -2.53 -0.99
N HIS A 230 -10.21 -1.64 -1.15
CA HIS A 230 -8.87 -1.83 -0.58
C HIS A 230 -8.40 -0.53 0.04
N ILE A 231 -7.77 -0.67 1.20
CA ILE A 231 -7.19 0.41 1.98
C ILE A 231 -5.76 0.00 2.30
N PHE A 232 -4.82 0.90 2.11
CA PHE A 232 -3.43 0.71 2.45
C PHE A 232 -2.99 1.90 3.30
N ILE A 233 -2.80 1.67 4.60
CA ILE A 233 -2.33 2.70 5.50
C ILE A 233 -0.91 3.11 5.12
N THR A 234 -0.61 4.40 5.20
CA THR A 234 0.70 4.95 4.92
C THR A 234 1.29 5.57 6.18
N GLU A 235 2.57 5.30 6.39
CA GLU A 235 3.32 5.80 7.54
C GLU A 235 4.64 6.37 7.05
N ASN A 236 4.54 7.18 5.96
CA ASN A 236 5.67 7.89 5.39
C ASN A 236 6.16 8.97 6.35
N GLU A 237 7.47 9.16 6.44
CA GLU A 237 8.10 10.15 7.34
C GLU A 237 7.58 11.57 7.12
N ASN A 238 7.23 11.92 5.88
CA ASN A 238 6.66 13.22 5.53
C ASN A 238 5.22 13.45 6.02
N ARG A 239 4.51 12.39 6.47
CA ARG A 239 3.11 12.44 6.95
C ARG A 239 2.12 13.11 5.99
N ALA A 240 2.41 13.13 4.69
CA ALA A 240 1.56 13.79 3.69
C ALA A 240 0.24 13.06 3.44
N SER A 241 0.24 11.75 3.59
CA SER A 241 -0.93 10.88 3.42
C SER A 241 -1.11 9.96 4.61
N LEU A 242 -2.35 9.59 4.90
CA LEU A 242 -2.73 8.61 5.92
C LEU A 242 -2.99 7.24 5.30
N ALA A 243 -3.57 7.21 4.10
CA ALA A 243 -3.85 5.96 3.40
C ALA A 243 -3.97 6.15 1.89
N TYR A 244 -3.78 5.07 1.15
CA TYR A 244 -4.16 4.91 -0.24
C TYR A 244 -5.39 4.03 -0.33
N LEU A 245 -6.38 4.48 -1.12
CA LEU A 245 -7.69 3.85 -1.18
C LEU A 245 -7.99 3.44 -2.62
N PHE A 246 -8.68 2.31 -2.77
CA PHE A 246 -9.25 1.86 -4.05
C PHE A 246 -10.72 1.56 -3.89
N ASP A 247 -11.54 2.07 -4.81
CA ASP A 247 -12.97 1.78 -4.87
C ASP A 247 -13.28 0.48 -5.63
N GLY A 248 -14.57 0.12 -5.69
CA GLY A 248 -15.05 -1.05 -6.41
C GLY A 248 -14.78 -1.02 -7.92
N GLY A 249 -14.55 0.15 -8.50
CA GLY A 249 -14.16 0.35 -9.89
C GLY A 249 -12.65 0.39 -10.13
N GLY A 250 -11.85 0.16 -9.08
CA GLY A 250 -10.39 0.20 -9.11
C GLY A 250 -9.80 1.60 -9.20
N ARG A 251 -10.59 2.66 -9.01
CA ARG A 251 -10.06 4.02 -8.98
C ARG A 251 -9.24 4.25 -7.72
N PHE A 252 -8.10 4.91 -7.89
CA PHE A 252 -7.16 5.22 -6.82
C PHE A 252 -7.45 6.60 -6.22
N TYR A 253 -7.39 6.68 -4.89
CA TYR A 253 -7.57 7.90 -4.11
C TYR A 253 -6.45 8.00 -3.06
N VAL A 254 -6.11 9.22 -2.71
CA VAL A 254 -5.20 9.53 -1.60
C VAL A 254 -6.00 10.13 -0.46
N LEU A 255 -5.91 9.52 0.73
CA LEU A 255 -6.38 10.12 1.97
C LEU A 255 -5.24 10.94 2.55
N ASP A 256 -5.36 12.25 2.53
CA ASP A 256 -4.31 13.16 3.03
C ASP A 256 -4.32 13.30 4.56
N SER A 257 -3.30 13.96 5.10
CA SER A 257 -3.17 14.22 6.55
C SER A 257 -4.28 15.13 7.10
N LEU A 258 -5.01 15.83 6.25
CA LEU A 258 -6.17 16.67 6.62
C LEU A 258 -7.50 15.90 6.52
N ARG A 259 -7.48 14.57 6.38
CA ARG A 259 -8.65 13.67 6.22
C ARG A 259 -9.47 13.94 4.97
N ARG A 260 -8.86 14.52 3.93
CA ARG A 260 -9.54 14.73 2.65
C ARG A 260 -9.25 13.56 1.72
N VAL A 261 -10.29 13.04 1.10
CA VAL A 261 -10.18 12.01 0.06
C VAL A 261 -9.98 12.70 -1.28
N ILE A 262 -8.79 12.57 -1.84
CA ILE A 262 -8.38 13.21 -3.10
C ILE A 262 -8.47 12.16 -4.21
N PRO A 263 -9.39 12.32 -5.19
CA PRO A 263 -9.48 11.42 -6.33
C PRO A 263 -8.28 11.62 -7.27
N THR A 264 -7.87 10.53 -7.90
CA THR A 264 -6.90 10.56 -9.00
C THR A 264 -7.52 10.02 -10.29
N ASP A 265 -6.82 10.19 -11.42
CA ASP A 265 -7.23 9.60 -12.70
C ASP A 265 -6.67 8.17 -12.90
N VAL A 266 -5.92 7.67 -11.92
CA VAL A 266 -5.34 6.33 -11.97
C VAL A 266 -6.39 5.27 -11.61
N ARG A 267 -6.38 4.18 -12.38
CA ARG A 267 -7.20 2.98 -12.11
C ARG A 267 -6.33 1.74 -12.18
N ALA A 268 -6.50 0.86 -11.20
CA ALA A 268 -5.83 -0.43 -11.17
C ALA A 268 -6.70 -1.46 -10.43
N ASP A 269 -6.72 -2.68 -10.95
CA ASP A 269 -7.27 -3.84 -10.24
C ASP A 269 -6.13 -4.47 -9.41
N VAL A 270 -6.01 -4.06 -8.17
CA VAL A 270 -4.94 -4.53 -7.26
C VAL A 270 -5.02 -6.03 -6.97
N THR A 271 -6.17 -6.68 -7.25
CA THR A 271 -6.31 -8.13 -7.12
C THR A 271 -5.64 -8.90 -8.26
N ARG A 272 -5.32 -8.22 -9.36
CA ARG A 272 -4.73 -8.78 -10.59
C ARG A 272 -3.45 -8.11 -11.03
N GLN A 273 -3.22 -6.86 -10.61
CA GLN A 273 -2.12 -6.02 -11.05
C GLN A 273 -1.28 -5.61 -9.84
N SER A 274 0.03 -5.62 -10.00
CA SER A 274 0.91 -4.96 -9.03
C SER A 274 0.88 -3.46 -9.26
N VAL A 275 0.79 -2.71 -8.18
CA VAL A 275 0.81 -1.25 -8.18
C VAL A 275 2.04 -0.78 -7.45
N MET A 276 2.74 0.18 -8.03
CA MET A 276 3.88 0.86 -7.40
C MET A 276 3.68 2.36 -7.53
N LEU A 277 3.80 3.06 -6.42
CA LEU A 277 3.85 4.52 -6.36
C LEU A 277 5.22 4.94 -5.85
N VAL A 278 5.89 5.75 -6.64
CA VAL A 278 7.22 6.27 -6.33
C VAL A 278 7.22 7.77 -6.60
N GLY A 279 7.71 8.54 -5.67
CA GLY A 279 7.75 9.99 -5.83
C GLY A 279 8.48 10.68 -4.69
N ASN A 280 8.43 12.00 -4.75
CA ASN A 280 8.87 12.89 -3.69
C ASN A 280 7.94 14.09 -3.65
N ILE A 281 7.65 14.60 -2.46
CA ILE A 281 6.69 15.70 -2.25
C ILE A 281 7.32 17.10 -2.28
N LEU A 282 8.65 17.20 -2.45
CA LEU A 282 9.38 18.48 -2.44
C LEU A 282 9.37 19.18 -3.79
#